data_9aa2d1c18dd99b5ed6246379686b9a8b
#
_entry.id   9aa2d1c18dd99b5ed6246379686b9a8b
#
_cell.length_a   1.000
_cell.length_b   1.000
_cell.length_c   1.000
_cell.angle_alpha   90.00
_cell.angle_beta   90.00
_cell.angle_gamma   90.00
#
_symmetry.space_group_name_H-M   'P 1'
#
loop_
_entity.id
_entity.type
_entity.pdbx_description
1 polymer ?
#
loop_
_entity_poly.entity_id
_entity_poly.type
_entity_poly.pdbx_seq_one_letter_code
_entity_poly.pdbx_strand_id
1 'polypeptide(L)'
;MLEQVNNNNGNGKSGLYKYLVQAFDRTYFRLCPNRIRADHKPHTYDFSSLTREEYLENPELFYKKPDEIPEFSLTKKSEVGSVEIFDVRFPSPVQTVHKENNIAYGYFYKNKTKKSSLSLIIIHGWRRSFLYSEKKIALRLAKMNIDCFILKLPFHIERTPKGALSGEYALTGDVYRTVECTRQLVIEIRAVKSWLQRETEKIAVMGISLGGMMAHVAMSVEEFDAGVSIVGGGNIAGIIWEGIATQEVKENIMKADITREQ
;
A
#
# COMPACT_ATOMS: atom_id res chain seq x y z
N MET A 1 19.29 0.73 -45.86
CA MET A 1 19.59 2.16 -45.83
C MET A 1 18.48 2.78 -45.02
N LEU A 2 18.65 2.80 -43.68
CA LEU A 2 17.72 3.43 -42.74
C LEU A 2 18.50 4.53 -42.04
N GLU A 3 18.05 5.78 -42.29
CA GLU A 3 18.67 6.99 -41.78
C GLU A 3 18.66 7.02 -40.25
N GLN A 4 19.81 7.22 -39.67
CA GLN A 4 20.00 7.56 -38.27
C GLN A 4 19.54 9.03 -38.09
N VAL A 5 18.39 9.22 -37.43
CA VAL A 5 17.99 10.54 -36.94
C VAL A 5 18.77 10.84 -35.68
N ASN A 6 19.74 11.70 -35.80
CA ASN A 6 20.53 12.24 -34.68
C ASN A 6 19.65 13.18 -33.83
N ASN A 7 19.19 12.72 -32.71
CA ASN A 7 18.48 13.51 -31.69
C ASN A 7 19.45 13.99 -30.59
N ASN A 8 20.28 14.99 -30.89
CA ASN A 8 21.30 15.51 -29.96
C ASN A 8 20.94 16.84 -29.28
N ASN A 9 19.65 17.17 -29.09
CA ASN A 9 19.28 18.43 -28.41
C ASN A 9 18.35 18.30 -27.21
N GLY A 10 18.13 17.07 -26.66
CA GLY A 10 17.24 16.83 -25.49
C GLY A 10 17.94 16.66 -24.14
N ASN A 11 19.22 16.31 -24.11
CA ASN A 11 19.88 15.82 -22.90
C ASN A 11 20.17 16.87 -21.81
N GLY A 12 20.34 18.15 -22.15
CA GLY A 12 20.65 19.20 -21.17
C GLY A 12 19.43 19.58 -20.30
N LYS A 13 18.27 19.73 -20.93
CA LYS A 13 17.02 20.09 -20.19
C LYS A 13 16.51 18.94 -19.33
N SER A 14 16.64 17.71 -19.80
CA SER A 14 16.28 16.50 -19.03
C SER A 14 17.16 16.34 -17.78
N GLY A 15 18.48 16.58 -17.88
CA GLY A 15 19.42 16.51 -16.77
C GLY A 15 19.16 17.55 -15.69
N LEU A 16 18.93 18.81 -16.10
CA LEU A 16 18.64 19.91 -15.16
C LEU A 16 17.30 19.69 -14.45
N TYR A 17 16.25 19.27 -15.16
CA TYR A 17 14.95 18.94 -14.56
C TYR A 17 15.08 17.80 -13.53
N LYS A 18 15.76 16.73 -13.89
CA LYS A 18 16.04 15.61 -12.98
C LYS A 18 16.79 16.07 -11.73
N TYR A 19 17.81 16.91 -11.90
CA TYR A 19 18.58 17.46 -10.78
C TYR A 19 17.70 18.33 -9.86
N LEU A 20 16.87 19.23 -10.43
CA LEU A 20 15.98 20.09 -9.65
C LEU A 20 14.92 19.28 -8.87
N VAL A 21 14.32 18.26 -9.50
CA VAL A 21 13.37 17.37 -8.84
C VAL A 21 14.05 16.62 -7.70
N GLN A 22 15.24 16.05 -7.93
CA GLN A 22 15.98 15.35 -6.88
C GLN A 22 16.42 16.30 -5.74
N ALA A 23 16.81 17.53 -6.05
CA ALA A 23 17.16 18.52 -5.03
C ALA A 23 15.94 18.92 -4.20
N PHE A 24 14.78 19.11 -4.85
CA PHE A 24 13.51 19.37 -4.18
C PHE A 24 13.12 18.19 -3.27
N ASP A 25 13.16 16.97 -3.78
CA ASP A 25 12.84 15.77 -3.03
C ASP A 25 13.75 15.62 -1.80
N ARG A 26 15.07 15.76 -1.98
CA ARG A 26 16.04 15.71 -0.86
C ARG A 26 15.73 16.74 0.20
N THR A 27 15.41 17.98 -0.22
CA THR A 27 15.08 19.07 0.71
C THR A 27 13.76 18.79 1.41
N TYR A 28 12.73 18.37 0.67
CA TYR A 28 11.44 18.02 1.21
C TYR A 28 11.54 16.89 2.25
N PHE A 29 12.20 15.79 1.94
CA PHE A 29 12.35 14.65 2.86
C PHE A 29 13.24 14.98 4.06
N ARG A 30 14.24 15.87 3.93
CA ARG A 30 15.05 16.36 5.06
C ARG A 30 14.26 17.27 6.01
N LEU A 31 13.36 18.08 5.48
CA LEU A 31 12.52 18.99 6.25
C LEU A 31 11.23 18.37 6.73
N CYS A 32 10.88 17.18 6.20
CA CYS A 32 9.67 16.48 6.59
C CYS A 32 9.76 16.08 8.09
N PRO A 33 8.81 16.49 8.94
CA PRO A 33 8.83 16.17 10.38
C PRO A 33 8.63 14.66 10.67
N ASN A 34 8.31 13.88 9.66
CA ASN A 34 8.05 12.44 9.75
C ASN A 34 9.33 11.61 9.57
N ARG A 35 10.42 11.96 10.26
CA ARG A 35 11.61 11.10 10.28
C ARG A 35 11.28 9.77 10.96
N ILE A 36 11.76 8.67 10.39
CA ILE A 36 11.78 7.37 11.06
C ILE A 36 12.66 7.54 12.28
N ARG A 37 12.08 7.35 13.47
CA ARG A 37 12.87 7.40 14.70
C ARG A 37 13.84 6.22 14.72
N ALA A 38 15.10 6.49 15.03
CA ALA A 38 16.18 5.50 14.99
C ALA A 38 16.07 4.37 16.04
N ASP A 39 15.01 4.35 16.83
CA ASP A 39 14.84 3.43 17.97
C ASP A 39 14.34 2.02 17.57
N HIS A 40 14.13 1.77 16.28
CA HIS A 40 13.79 0.42 15.82
C HIS A 40 15.06 -0.38 15.69
N LYS A 41 15.52 -0.93 16.83
CA LYS A 41 16.58 -1.94 16.82
C LYS A 41 16.12 -3.07 15.89
N PRO A 42 16.91 -3.42 14.88
CA PRO A 42 16.62 -4.60 14.09
C PRO A 42 16.57 -5.78 15.05
N HIS A 43 15.42 -6.42 15.10
CA HIS A 43 15.34 -7.68 15.82
C HIS A 43 16.14 -8.71 15.01
N THR A 44 16.92 -9.53 15.66
CA THR A 44 17.50 -10.73 15.08
C THR A 44 16.36 -11.74 14.87
N TYR A 45 15.60 -11.56 13.78
CA TYR A 45 14.56 -12.50 13.40
C TYR A 45 15.15 -13.67 12.65
N ASP A 46 14.62 -14.83 12.94
CA ASP A 46 14.82 -15.99 12.10
C ASP A 46 14.01 -15.81 10.80
N PHE A 47 14.70 -15.41 9.74
CA PHE A 47 14.10 -15.24 8.41
C PHE A 47 13.67 -16.57 7.79
N SER A 48 14.08 -17.72 8.33
CA SER A 48 13.72 -19.04 7.79
C SER A 48 12.20 -19.22 7.69
N SER A 49 11.44 -18.58 8.60
CA SER A 49 9.98 -18.60 8.57
C SER A 49 9.36 -17.84 7.38
N LEU A 50 10.10 -16.89 6.78
CA LEU A 50 9.65 -16.09 5.63
C LEU A 50 10.21 -16.59 4.30
N THR A 51 11.32 -17.34 4.32
CA THR A 51 12.07 -17.78 3.12
C THR A 51 11.94 -19.28 2.86
N ARG A 52 10.81 -19.88 3.27
CA ARG A 52 10.54 -21.29 2.99
C ARG A 52 10.48 -21.52 1.49
N GLU A 53 11.11 -22.58 1.02
CA GLU A 53 11.13 -22.96 -0.39
C GLU A 53 9.71 -23.05 -0.98
N GLU A 54 8.77 -23.61 -0.23
CA GLU A 54 7.35 -23.68 -0.59
C GLU A 54 6.70 -22.31 -0.92
N TYR A 55 7.15 -21.23 -0.30
CA TYR A 55 6.66 -19.87 -0.57
C TYR A 55 7.27 -19.26 -1.83
N LEU A 56 8.50 -19.67 -2.18
CA LEU A 56 9.16 -19.25 -3.42
C LEU A 56 8.54 -19.97 -4.62
N GLU A 57 8.22 -21.26 -4.47
CA GLU A 57 7.55 -22.04 -5.50
C GLU A 57 6.07 -21.69 -5.66
N ASN A 58 5.39 -21.41 -4.55
CA ASN A 58 3.98 -21.02 -4.51
C ASN A 58 3.73 -19.82 -3.59
N PRO A 59 3.88 -18.59 -4.10
CA PRO A 59 3.65 -17.37 -3.33
C PRO A 59 2.24 -17.26 -2.74
N GLU A 60 1.26 -17.97 -3.30
CA GLU A 60 -0.10 -17.98 -2.77
C GLU A 60 -0.17 -18.57 -1.35
N LEU A 61 0.72 -19.50 -0.99
CA LEU A 61 0.81 -20.04 0.37
C LEU A 61 1.24 -18.96 1.38
N PHE A 62 2.16 -18.08 1.00
CA PHE A 62 2.58 -16.97 1.82
C PHE A 62 1.48 -15.93 2.03
N TYR A 63 0.71 -15.67 0.98
CA TYR A 63 -0.40 -14.73 0.98
C TYR A 63 -1.77 -15.43 1.08
N LYS A 64 -1.81 -16.57 1.78
CA LYS A 64 -3.03 -17.40 1.84
C LYS A 64 -4.27 -16.58 2.17
N LYS A 65 -5.29 -16.72 1.33
CA LYS A 65 -6.61 -16.12 1.56
C LYS A 65 -7.19 -16.63 2.89
N PRO A 66 -7.85 -15.79 3.69
CA PRO A 66 -8.54 -16.27 4.89
C PRO A 66 -9.57 -17.35 4.55
N ASP A 67 -9.60 -18.42 5.32
CA ASP A 67 -10.56 -19.51 5.13
C ASP A 67 -12.00 -19.01 5.37
N GLU A 68 -12.16 -18.06 6.27
CA GLU A 68 -13.43 -17.37 6.53
C GLU A 68 -13.26 -15.86 6.30
N ILE A 69 -14.28 -15.24 5.70
CA ILE A 69 -14.32 -13.79 5.53
C ILE A 69 -14.56 -13.16 6.90
N PRO A 70 -13.67 -12.27 7.39
CA PRO A 70 -13.88 -11.59 8.66
C PRO A 70 -15.22 -10.86 8.71
N GLU A 71 -15.75 -10.65 9.91
CA GLU A 71 -16.95 -9.84 10.12
C GLU A 71 -16.65 -8.35 9.92
N PHE A 72 -17.30 -7.75 8.91
CA PHE A 72 -17.17 -6.33 8.60
C PHE A 72 -18.23 -5.53 9.34
N SER A 73 -17.82 -4.61 10.21
CA SER A 73 -18.69 -3.64 10.89
C SER A 73 -18.70 -2.35 10.10
N LEU A 74 -19.89 -1.91 9.68
CA LEU A 74 -20.11 -0.67 8.95
C LEU A 74 -20.88 0.33 9.82
N THR A 75 -20.36 1.56 9.93
CA THR A 75 -21.04 2.67 10.60
C THR A 75 -21.22 3.79 9.60
N LYS A 76 -22.47 4.17 9.31
CA LYS A 76 -22.74 5.30 8.40
C LYS A 76 -22.15 6.58 8.96
N LYS A 77 -21.26 7.20 8.21
CA LYS A 77 -20.55 8.42 8.58
C LYS A 77 -21.23 9.68 8.03
N SER A 78 -21.55 9.64 6.75
CA SER A 78 -22.13 10.79 6.04
C SER A 78 -22.77 10.33 4.72
N GLU A 79 -23.40 11.29 4.05
CA GLU A 79 -24.00 11.12 2.74
C GLU A 79 -23.73 12.36 1.88
N VAL A 80 -23.40 12.15 0.60
CA VAL A 80 -23.12 13.22 -0.36
C VAL A 80 -23.86 12.94 -1.67
N GLY A 81 -25.05 13.51 -1.81
CA GLY A 81 -25.94 13.25 -2.94
C GLY A 81 -26.41 11.80 -2.97
N SER A 82 -26.09 11.05 -4.02
CA SER A 82 -26.44 9.63 -4.16
C SER A 82 -25.46 8.68 -3.46
N VAL A 83 -24.44 9.18 -2.77
CA VAL A 83 -23.37 8.33 -2.20
C VAL A 83 -23.46 8.31 -0.69
N GLU A 84 -23.61 7.14 -0.11
CA GLU A 84 -23.44 6.87 1.31
C GLU A 84 -21.97 6.55 1.60
N ILE A 85 -21.47 7.08 2.71
CA ILE A 85 -20.08 6.88 3.15
C ILE A 85 -20.12 6.21 4.51
N PHE A 86 -19.42 5.07 4.61
CA PHE A 86 -19.33 4.28 5.82
C PHE A 86 -17.89 4.26 6.34
N ASP A 87 -17.70 4.41 7.64
CA ASP A 87 -16.53 3.92 8.33
C ASP A 87 -16.64 2.39 8.46
N VAL A 88 -15.59 1.68 8.06
CA VAL A 88 -15.55 0.22 8.08
C VAL A 88 -14.40 -0.25 8.96
N ARG A 89 -14.64 -1.32 9.73
CA ARG A 89 -13.61 -2.02 10.49
C ARG A 89 -13.86 -3.52 10.46
N PHE A 90 -12.79 -4.30 10.49
CA PHE A 90 -12.85 -5.76 10.60
C PHE A 90 -11.59 -6.30 11.29
N PRO A 91 -11.65 -7.44 12.00
CA PRO A 91 -10.46 -8.09 12.53
C PRO A 91 -9.49 -8.41 11.39
N SER A 92 -8.23 -7.99 11.52
CA SER A 92 -7.20 -8.38 10.55
C SER A 92 -6.99 -9.89 10.62
N PRO A 93 -6.96 -10.59 9.47
CA PRO A 93 -6.63 -12.02 9.45
C PRO A 93 -5.21 -12.31 9.92
N VAL A 94 -4.34 -11.30 9.92
CA VAL A 94 -2.97 -11.40 10.42
C VAL A 94 -2.85 -10.65 11.74
N GLN A 95 -2.42 -11.36 12.78
CA GLN A 95 -2.24 -10.78 14.09
C GLN A 95 -0.77 -10.40 14.33
N THR A 96 -0.57 -9.22 14.90
CA THR A 96 0.74 -8.68 15.26
C THR A 96 0.80 -8.42 16.76
N VAL A 97 2.01 -8.17 17.28
CA VAL A 97 2.19 -7.75 18.69
C VAL A 97 1.59 -6.36 18.98
N HIS A 98 1.28 -5.59 17.94
CA HIS A 98 0.69 -4.26 18.04
C HIS A 98 -0.83 -4.34 17.89
N LYS A 99 -1.54 -4.25 19.02
CA LYS A 99 -3.00 -4.44 19.08
C LYS A 99 -3.76 -3.47 18.17
N GLU A 100 -3.27 -2.24 18.02
CA GLU A 100 -3.83 -1.22 17.14
C GLU A 100 -3.84 -1.67 15.67
N ASN A 101 -2.84 -2.46 15.28
CA ASN A 101 -2.70 -2.96 13.92
C ASN A 101 -3.56 -4.20 13.61
N ASN A 102 -4.10 -4.86 14.65
CA ASN A 102 -4.88 -6.09 14.51
C ASN A 102 -6.35 -5.86 14.11
N ILE A 103 -6.77 -4.63 14.02
CA ILE A 103 -8.04 -4.23 13.40
C ILE A 103 -7.72 -3.49 12.11
N ALA A 104 -8.27 -3.96 11.01
CA ALA A 104 -8.22 -3.28 9.74
C ALA A 104 -9.37 -2.24 9.66
N TYR A 105 -9.08 -1.10 9.04
CA TYR A 105 -10.00 0.02 8.89
C TYR A 105 -10.10 0.43 7.43
N GLY A 106 -11.24 0.99 7.07
CA GLY A 106 -11.45 1.54 5.74
C GLY A 106 -12.60 2.54 5.66
N TYR A 107 -12.82 3.04 4.47
CA TYR A 107 -14.02 3.79 4.11
C TYR A 107 -14.70 3.07 2.96
N PHE A 108 -16.01 2.90 3.04
CA PHE A 108 -16.81 2.36 1.94
C PHE A 108 -17.74 3.44 1.39
N TYR A 109 -17.62 3.71 0.11
CA TYR A 109 -18.43 4.65 -0.66
C TYR A 109 -19.37 3.86 -1.54
N LYS A 110 -20.65 3.87 -1.22
CA LYS A 110 -21.69 3.09 -1.90
C LYS A 110 -22.72 4.00 -2.58
N ASN A 111 -23.03 3.73 -3.84
CA ASN A 111 -24.14 4.40 -4.47
C ASN A 111 -25.46 3.79 -3.98
N LYS A 112 -26.36 4.62 -3.41
CA LYS A 112 -27.65 4.16 -2.87
C LYS A 112 -28.76 4.04 -3.91
N THR A 113 -28.58 4.64 -5.09
CA THR A 113 -29.65 4.74 -6.10
C THR A 113 -29.57 3.64 -7.15
N LYS A 114 -28.40 3.06 -7.35
CA LYS A 114 -28.15 1.99 -8.33
C LYS A 114 -27.23 0.94 -7.74
N LYS A 115 -27.54 -0.33 -7.99
CA LYS A 115 -26.59 -1.42 -7.68
C LYS A 115 -25.37 -1.26 -8.57
N SER A 116 -24.19 -1.21 -7.97
CA SER A 116 -22.93 -1.16 -8.71
C SER A 116 -22.64 -2.51 -9.36
N SER A 117 -22.13 -2.49 -10.60
CA SER A 117 -21.61 -3.70 -11.28
C SER A 117 -20.11 -3.90 -11.05
N LEU A 118 -19.43 -2.87 -10.51
CA LEU A 118 -18.00 -2.86 -10.26
C LEU A 118 -17.72 -2.22 -8.91
N SER A 119 -16.90 -2.86 -8.10
CA SER A 119 -16.32 -2.26 -6.89
C SER A 119 -14.81 -2.08 -7.06
N LEU A 120 -14.27 -0.98 -6.54
CA LEU A 120 -12.86 -0.64 -6.58
C LEU A 120 -12.26 -0.64 -5.18
N ILE A 121 -11.20 -1.43 -4.96
CA ILE A 121 -10.38 -1.34 -3.76
C ILE A 121 -9.30 -0.29 -3.99
N ILE A 122 -9.22 0.73 -3.14
CA ILE A 122 -8.24 1.82 -3.22
C ILE A 122 -7.23 1.68 -2.09
N ILE A 123 -5.93 1.62 -2.43
CA ILE A 123 -4.82 1.46 -1.52
C ILE A 123 -3.97 2.73 -1.55
N HIS A 124 -3.81 3.39 -0.41
CA HIS A 124 -3.09 4.66 -0.32
C HIS A 124 -1.55 4.47 -0.26
N GLY A 125 -0.81 5.57 -0.36
CA GLY A 125 0.64 5.57 -0.27
C GLY A 125 1.17 5.53 1.18
N TRP A 126 2.50 5.35 1.31
CA TRP A 126 3.21 5.35 2.58
C TRP A 126 3.11 6.69 3.32
N ARG A 127 3.20 6.66 4.66
CA ARG A 127 3.21 7.83 5.56
C ARG A 127 2.01 8.77 5.43
N ARG A 128 0.87 8.24 4.99
CA ARG A 128 -0.37 9.03 4.94
C ARG A 128 -0.99 9.13 6.33
N SER A 129 -1.27 10.36 6.76
CA SER A 129 -2.12 10.65 7.94
C SER A 129 -3.53 11.05 7.53
N PHE A 130 -3.70 11.50 6.29
CA PHE A 130 -4.98 11.93 5.73
C PHE A 130 -5.15 11.34 4.32
N LEU A 131 -6.37 10.90 4.00
CA LEU A 131 -6.73 10.26 2.72
C LEU A 131 -7.58 11.18 1.84
N TYR A 132 -7.17 12.46 1.73
CA TYR A 132 -7.97 13.44 0.99
C TYR A 132 -8.11 13.11 -0.49
N SER A 133 -7.02 12.72 -1.15
CA SER A 133 -6.99 12.38 -2.57
C SER A 133 -7.82 11.14 -2.85
N GLU A 134 -7.63 10.10 -2.04
CA GLU A 134 -8.31 8.81 -2.14
C GLU A 134 -9.83 8.99 -1.92
N LYS A 135 -10.23 9.76 -0.92
CA LYS A 135 -11.64 10.09 -0.64
C LYS A 135 -12.29 10.86 -1.78
N LYS A 136 -11.56 11.80 -2.41
CA LYS A 136 -12.05 12.57 -3.55
C LYS A 136 -12.24 11.69 -4.78
N ILE A 137 -11.32 10.76 -5.03
CA ILE A 137 -11.42 9.76 -6.11
C ILE A 137 -12.63 8.85 -5.85
N ALA A 138 -12.71 8.25 -4.65
CA ALA A 138 -13.78 7.36 -4.28
C ALA A 138 -15.17 8.00 -4.42
N LEU A 139 -15.34 9.24 -3.95
CA LEU A 139 -16.61 9.96 -4.07
C LEU A 139 -17.01 10.20 -5.54
N ARG A 140 -16.03 10.54 -6.40
CA ARG A 140 -16.32 10.75 -7.83
C ARG A 140 -16.72 9.46 -8.51
N LEU A 141 -16.02 8.37 -8.26
CA LEU A 141 -16.30 7.07 -8.84
C LEU A 141 -17.62 6.49 -8.33
N ALA A 142 -17.94 6.66 -7.04
CA ALA A 142 -19.21 6.22 -6.48
C ALA A 142 -20.41 6.97 -7.09
N LYS A 143 -20.27 8.28 -7.41
CA LYS A 143 -21.28 9.02 -8.20
C LYS A 143 -21.45 8.47 -9.62
N MET A 144 -20.42 7.82 -10.17
CA MET A 144 -20.44 7.14 -11.48
C MET A 144 -20.90 5.68 -11.35
N ASN A 145 -21.44 5.28 -10.21
CA ASN A 145 -21.91 3.93 -9.92
C ASN A 145 -20.78 2.87 -9.88
N ILE A 146 -19.63 3.24 -9.36
CA ILE A 146 -18.52 2.35 -9.02
C ILE A 146 -18.33 2.44 -7.51
N ASP A 147 -18.74 1.42 -6.77
CA ASP A 147 -18.55 1.41 -5.32
C ASP A 147 -17.06 1.36 -4.98
N CYS A 148 -16.62 2.09 -3.96
CA CYS A 148 -15.21 2.21 -3.64
C CYS A 148 -14.94 1.87 -2.17
N PHE A 149 -13.98 0.96 -1.95
CA PHE A 149 -13.47 0.65 -0.63
C PHE A 149 -12.03 1.20 -0.50
N ILE A 150 -11.82 2.19 0.36
CA ILE A 150 -10.48 2.68 0.69
C ILE A 150 -9.97 1.85 1.88
N LEU A 151 -8.99 0.98 1.65
CA LEU A 151 -8.35 0.22 2.72
C LEU A 151 -7.20 1.04 3.33
N LYS A 152 -7.20 1.15 4.67
CA LYS A 152 -6.10 1.78 5.40
C LYS A 152 -5.00 0.76 5.65
N LEU A 153 -3.79 1.10 5.20
CA LEU A 153 -2.64 0.21 5.30
C LEU A 153 -2.31 -0.14 6.76
N PRO A 154 -1.72 -1.31 7.00
CA PRO A 154 -1.14 -1.64 8.31
C PRO A 154 -0.23 -0.51 8.81
N PHE A 155 -0.25 -0.28 10.11
CA PHE A 155 0.55 0.74 10.81
C PHE A 155 0.29 2.19 10.39
N HIS A 156 -0.83 2.48 9.72
CA HIS A 156 -1.21 3.85 9.34
C HIS A 156 -2.48 4.29 10.05
N ILE A 157 -2.57 5.59 10.29
CA ILE A 157 -3.76 6.30 10.81
C ILE A 157 -4.20 5.67 12.15
N GLU A 158 -5.38 5.06 12.23
CA GLU A 158 -5.88 4.41 13.46
C GLU A 158 -5.09 3.16 13.86
N ARG A 159 -4.33 2.59 12.93
CA ARG A 159 -3.52 1.38 13.13
C ARG A 159 -2.10 1.70 13.60
N THR A 160 -1.80 2.98 13.80
CA THR A 160 -0.48 3.43 14.23
C THR A 160 -0.27 3.09 15.70
N PRO A 161 0.81 2.37 16.07
CA PRO A 161 1.13 2.11 17.46
C PRO A 161 1.31 3.39 18.27
N LYS A 162 0.95 3.34 19.56
CA LYS A 162 1.05 4.52 20.43
C LYS A 162 2.47 5.07 20.47
N GLY A 163 2.60 6.35 20.21
CA GLY A 163 3.89 7.07 20.20
C GLY A 163 4.66 7.00 18.87
N ALA A 164 4.17 6.23 17.88
CA ALA A 164 4.73 6.19 16.53
C ALA A 164 4.07 7.21 15.60
N LEU A 165 4.68 7.43 14.44
CA LEU A 165 4.09 8.19 13.34
C LEU A 165 3.37 7.27 12.37
N SER A 166 2.35 7.80 11.68
CA SER A 166 1.59 7.03 10.69
C SER A 166 2.52 6.47 9.60
N GLY A 167 2.53 5.12 9.46
CA GLY A 167 3.35 4.41 8.51
C GLY A 167 4.80 4.19 8.91
N GLU A 168 5.20 4.63 10.11
CA GLU A 168 6.58 4.46 10.61
C GLU A 168 6.99 2.98 10.70
N TYR A 169 6.04 2.11 11.06
CA TYR A 169 6.26 0.67 11.21
C TYR A 169 5.99 -0.15 9.93
N ALA A 170 5.47 0.49 8.88
CA ALA A 170 5.09 -0.23 7.66
C ALA A 170 6.27 -0.53 6.74
N LEU A 171 7.26 0.37 6.69
CA LEU A 171 8.48 0.22 5.91
C LEU A 171 9.64 0.71 6.76
N THR A 172 10.46 -0.20 7.27
CA THR A 172 11.49 0.07 8.27
C THR A 172 12.79 -0.67 7.96
N GLY A 173 13.84 -0.39 8.74
CA GLY A 173 15.07 -1.19 8.73
C GLY A 173 14.90 -2.61 9.28
N ASP A 174 13.80 -2.88 9.96
CA ASP A 174 13.37 -4.23 10.32
C ASP A 174 12.70 -4.88 9.10
N VAL A 175 13.50 -5.60 8.32
CA VAL A 175 13.07 -6.23 7.07
C VAL A 175 11.98 -7.25 7.32
N TYR A 176 12.07 -8.03 8.41
CA TYR A 176 11.04 -8.99 8.81
C TYR A 176 9.68 -8.30 8.92
N ARG A 177 9.60 -7.21 9.70
CA ARG A 177 8.36 -6.44 9.88
C ARG A 177 7.85 -5.86 8.57
N THR A 178 8.73 -5.38 7.72
CA THR A 178 8.36 -4.85 6.39
C THR A 178 7.71 -5.93 5.53
N VAL A 179 8.25 -7.14 5.54
CA VAL A 179 7.69 -8.29 4.80
C VAL A 179 6.36 -8.73 5.41
N GLU A 180 6.26 -8.85 6.73
CA GLU A 180 5.01 -9.19 7.43
C GLU A 180 3.92 -8.12 7.21
N CYS A 181 4.29 -6.83 7.19
CA CYS A 181 3.36 -5.75 6.86
C CYS A 181 2.80 -5.89 5.43
N THR A 182 3.66 -6.22 4.47
CA THR A 182 3.26 -6.49 3.10
C THR A 182 2.31 -7.68 3.03
N ARG A 183 2.68 -8.79 3.69
CA ARG A 183 1.86 -9.99 3.79
C ARG A 183 0.49 -9.69 4.37
N GLN A 184 0.45 -8.99 5.49
CA GLN A 184 -0.80 -8.59 6.16
C GLN A 184 -1.71 -7.80 5.21
N LEU A 185 -1.15 -6.80 4.51
CA LEU A 185 -1.93 -5.96 3.59
C LEU A 185 -2.51 -6.77 2.43
N VAL A 186 -1.73 -7.65 1.81
CA VAL A 186 -2.21 -8.47 0.69
C VAL A 186 -3.34 -9.40 1.14
N ILE A 187 -3.20 -10.03 2.31
CA ILE A 187 -4.26 -10.89 2.89
C ILE A 187 -5.53 -10.08 3.21
N GLU A 188 -5.39 -8.85 3.71
CA GLU A 188 -6.52 -7.94 3.95
C GLU A 188 -7.19 -7.50 2.65
N ILE A 189 -6.43 -7.25 1.58
CA ILE A 189 -6.99 -6.96 0.25
C ILE A 189 -7.84 -8.14 -0.24
N ARG A 190 -7.36 -9.37 -0.07
CA ARG A 190 -8.10 -10.59 -0.42
C ARG A 190 -9.37 -10.75 0.40
N ALA A 191 -9.33 -10.41 1.70
CA ALA A 191 -10.52 -10.39 2.56
C ALA A 191 -11.56 -9.36 2.10
N VAL A 192 -11.12 -8.12 1.80
CA VAL A 192 -11.99 -7.06 1.27
C VAL A 192 -12.57 -7.44 -0.08
N LYS A 193 -11.78 -8.02 -0.99
CA LYS A 193 -12.29 -8.52 -2.27
C LYS A 193 -13.40 -9.53 -2.06
N SER A 194 -13.18 -10.53 -1.21
CA SER A 194 -14.18 -11.57 -0.92
C SER A 194 -15.45 -11.00 -0.28
N TRP A 195 -15.32 -9.97 0.54
CA TRP A 195 -16.46 -9.28 1.11
C TRP A 195 -17.26 -8.50 0.04
N LEU A 196 -16.59 -7.77 -0.85
CA LEU A 196 -17.21 -7.02 -1.94
C LEU A 196 -17.89 -7.93 -2.97
N GLN A 197 -17.34 -9.11 -3.24
CA GLN A 197 -17.91 -10.11 -4.17
C GLN A 197 -19.31 -10.60 -3.76
N ARG A 198 -19.75 -10.39 -2.51
CA ARG A 198 -21.12 -10.70 -2.07
C ARG A 198 -22.16 -9.77 -2.70
N GLU A 199 -21.76 -8.57 -3.10
CA GLU A 199 -22.67 -7.54 -3.62
C GLU A 199 -22.36 -7.14 -5.06
N THR A 200 -21.13 -7.28 -5.52
CA THR A 200 -20.64 -6.80 -6.82
C THR A 200 -19.96 -7.92 -7.58
N GLU A 201 -20.29 -8.06 -8.85
CA GLU A 201 -19.74 -9.13 -9.72
C GLU A 201 -18.27 -8.88 -10.05
N LYS A 202 -17.91 -7.63 -10.37
CA LYS A 202 -16.57 -7.25 -10.80
C LYS A 202 -15.83 -6.47 -9.73
N ILE A 203 -14.56 -6.84 -9.49
CA ILE A 203 -13.72 -6.19 -8.50
C ILE A 203 -12.41 -5.72 -9.15
N ALA A 204 -12.14 -4.43 -9.04
CA ALA A 204 -10.89 -3.82 -9.44
C ALA A 204 -10.04 -3.43 -8.23
N VAL A 205 -8.73 -3.27 -8.43
CA VAL A 205 -7.80 -2.76 -7.42
C VAL A 205 -7.03 -1.55 -7.95
N MET A 206 -6.87 -0.52 -7.14
CA MET A 206 -6.06 0.65 -7.44
C MET A 206 -5.15 0.97 -6.28
N GLY A 207 -3.88 1.26 -6.56
CA GLY A 207 -2.94 1.69 -5.55
C GLY A 207 -2.13 2.91 -5.96
N ILE A 208 -1.72 3.70 -4.96
CA ILE A 208 -0.91 4.91 -5.15
C ILE A 208 0.43 4.73 -4.43
N SER A 209 1.56 4.91 -5.12
CA SER A 209 2.92 4.79 -4.57
C SER A 209 3.13 3.39 -3.94
N LEU A 210 3.41 3.29 -2.63
CA LEU A 210 3.49 2.01 -1.91
C LEU A 210 2.22 1.18 -2.14
N GLY A 211 1.04 1.79 -2.10
CA GLY A 211 -0.21 1.10 -2.42
C GLY A 211 -0.25 0.54 -3.85
N GLY A 212 0.38 1.22 -4.81
CA GLY A 212 0.53 0.73 -6.20
C GLY A 212 1.41 -0.51 -6.28
N MET A 213 2.50 -0.54 -5.52
CA MET A 213 3.36 -1.72 -5.39
C MET A 213 2.59 -2.90 -4.78
N MET A 214 1.83 -2.64 -3.72
CA MET A 214 1.01 -3.65 -3.06
C MET A 214 -0.13 -4.16 -3.94
N ALA A 215 -0.69 -3.30 -4.80
CA ALA A 215 -1.66 -3.72 -5.80
C ALA A 215 -1.05 -4.72 -6.81
N HIS A 216 0.20 -4.52 -7.24
CA HIS A 216 0.92 -5.49 -8.07
C HIS A 216 1.09 -6.84 -7.36
N VAL A 217 1.52 -6.84 -6.09
CA VAL A 217 1.65 -8.07 -5.31
C VAL A 217 0.29 -8.77 -5.15
N ALA A 218 -0.77 -8.00 -4.85
CA ALA A 218 -2.11 -8.58 -4.73
C ALA A 218 -2.60 -9.21 -6.04
N MET A 219 -2.35 -8.55 -7.19
CA MET A 219 -2.70 -9.09 -8.52
C MET A 219 -1.88 -10.30 -8.95
N SER A 220 -0.71 -10.53 -8.35
CA SER A 220 0.09 -11.73 -8.64
C SER A 220 -0.44 -12.99 -7.96
N VAL A 221 -1.28 -12.85 -6.93
CA VAL A 221 -1.81 -13.97 -6.12
C VAL A 221 -3.34 -13.99 -6.05
N GLU A 222 -4.01 -13.04 -6.69
CA GLU A 222 -5.47 -12.96 -6.71
C GLU A 222 -5.94 -12.33 -8.02
N GLU A 223 -6.96 -12.91 -8.66
CA GLU A 223 -7.55 -12.33 -9.87
C GLU A 223 -8.36 -11.08 -9.58
N PHE A 224 -8.17 -10.03 -10.38
CA PHE A 224 -8.99 -8.82 -10.41
C PHE A 224 -9.43 -8.52 -11.84
N ASP A 225 -10.63 -7.98 -12.01
CA ASP A 225 -11.14 -7.59 -13.34
C ASP A 225 -10.36 -6.43 -13.96
N ALA A 226 -9.75 -5.58 -13.12
CA ALA A 226 -8.87 -4.50 -13.54
C ALA A 226 -7.90 -4.10 -12.43
N GLY A 227 -6.73 -3.59 -12.81
CA GLY A 227 -5.74 -3.06 -11.89
C GLY A 227 -5.20 -1.70 -12.34
N VAL A 228 -5.02 -0.76 -11.40
CA VAL A 228 -4.44 0.55 -11.65
C VAL A 228 -3.32 0.82 -10.65
N SER A 229 -2.11 1.04 -11.14
CA SER A 229 -0.97 1.45 -10.32
C SER A 229 -0.55 2.87 -10.67
N ILE A 230 -0.64 3.77 -9.69
CA ILE A 230 -0.27 5.18 -9.84
C ILE A 230 1.06 5.40 -9.11
N VAL A 231 2.11 5.76 -9.85
CA VAL A 231 3.49 5.94 -9.36
C VAL A 231 3.99 4.77 -8.50
N GLY A 232 3.49 3.57 -8.78
CA GLY A 232 3.95 2.32 -8.19
C GLY A 232 5.11 1.73 -9.01
N GLY A 233 6.05 1.08 -8.32
CA GLY A 233 7.14 0.34 -8.95
C GLY A 233 7.04 -1.15 -8.66
N GLY A 234 7.65 -1.99 -9.51
CA GLY A 234 7.68 -3.44 -9.32
C GLY A 234 8.87 -3.94 -8.50
N ASN A 235 9.93 -3.12 -8.36
CA ASN A 235 11.16 -3.52 -7.66
C ASN A 235 11.28 -2.79 -6.31
N ILE A 236 10.77 -3.41 -5.25
CA ILE A 236 10.80 -2.84 -3.89
C ILE A 236 12.24 -2.68 -3.39
N ALA A 237 13.11 -3.67 -3.62
CA ALA A 237 14.51 -3.60 -3.24
C ALA A 237 15.21 -2.42 -3.94
N GLY A 238 15.05 -2.27 -5.25
CA GLY A 238 15.59 -1.12 -5.98
C GLY A 238 15.09 0.21 -5.44
N ILE A 239 13.82 0.32 -5.07
CA ILE A 239 13.24 1.54 -4.48
C ILE A 239 13.88 1.82 -3.11
N ILE A 240 14.08 0.82 -2.27
CA ILE A 240 14.71 0.98 -0.95
C ILE A 240 16.17 1.40 -1.11
N TRP A 241 16.93 0.76 -1.99
CA TRP A 241 18.36 1.00 -2.15
C TRP A 241 18.72 2.27 -2.93
N GLU A 242 17.87 2.69 -3.86
CA GLU A 242 18.14 3.80 -4.79
C GLU A 242 17.22 5.02 -4.57
N GLY A 243 16.10 4.83 -3.85
CA GLY A 243 15.08 5.86 -3.64
C GLY A 243 15.50 6.92 -2.63
N ILE A 244 15.29 8.20 -2.97
CA ILE A 244 15.54 9.32 -2.04
C ILE A 244 14.58 9.26 -0.84
N ALA A 245 13.34 8.89 -1.06
CA ALA A 245 12.30 8.80 -0.03
C ALA A 245 12.56 7.67 1.00
N THR A 246 13.35 6.67 0.63
CA THR A 246 13.66 5.46 1.42
C THR A 246 15.08 5.45 1.97
N GLN A 247 15.82 6.55 1.83
CA GLN A 247 17.21 6.63 2.27
C GLN A 247 17.40 6.26 3.75
N GLU A 248 16.49 6.75 4.64
CA GLU A 248 16.54 6.41 6.08
C GLU A 248 16.28 4.91 6.33
N VAL A 249 15.41 4.29 5.55
CA VAL A 249 15.16 2.84 5.61
C VAL A 249 16.42 2.08 5.23
N LYS A 250 17.05 2.44 4.11
CA LYS A 250 18.33 1.88 3.66
C LYS A 250 19.41 2.00 4.74
N GLU A 251 19.60 3.20 5.31
CA GLU A 251 20.60 3.44 6.35
C GLU A 251 20.38 2.54 7.59
N ASN A 252 19.12 2.30 7.96
CA ASN A 252 18.79 1.43 9.09
C ASN A 252 18.99 -0.05 8.75
N ILE A 253 18.70 -0.48 7.52
CA ILE A 253 19.01 -1.84 7.03
C ILE A 253 20.52 -2.08 7.07
N MET A 254 21.32 -1.14 6.57
CA MET A 254 22.77 -1.24 6.58
C MET A 254 23.38 -1.31 7.99
N LYS A 255 22.76 -0.65 8.99
CA LYS A 255 23.19 -0.76 10.41
C LYS A 255 22.93 -2.14 11.00
N ALA A 256 22.08 -2.94 10.37
CA ALA A 256 21.81 -4.34 10.73
C ALA A 256 22.69 -5.33 9.96
N ASP A 257 23.75 -4.83 9.28
CA ASP A 257 24.66 -5.62 8.44
C ASP A 257 23.97 -6.40 7.31
N ILE A 258 22.79 -5.94 6.88
CA ILE A 258 22.06 -6.52 5.75
C ILE A 258 22.48 -5.81 4.47
N THR A 259 22.86 -6.56 3.45
CA THR A 259 23.32 -6.06 2.13
C THR A 259 22.16 -6.07 1.11
N ARG A 260 22.46 -5.55 -0.08
CA ARG A 260 21.46 -5.54 -1.18
C ARG A 260 21.17 -6.94 -1.73
N GLU A 261 22.15 -7.83 -1.64
CA GLU A 261 22.09 -9.21 -2.17
C GLU A 261 21.31 -10.15 -1.25
N GLN A 262 21.17 -9.79 0.02
CA GLN A 262 20.35 -10.48 1.03
C GLN A 262 18.90 -10.01 0.99
#